data_019e67e9ba3214e366ae53925530f402
#
_entry.id   019e67e9ba3214e366ae53925530f402
#
_cell.length_a   1.000
_cell.length_b   1.000
_cell.length_c   1.000
_cell.angle_alpha   90.00
_cell.angle_beta   90.00
_cell.angle_gamma   90.00
#
_symmetry.space_group_name_H-M   'P 1'
#
loop_
_entity.id
_entity.type
_entity.pdbx_description
1 polymer ?
#
loop_
_entity_poly.entity_id
_entity_poly.type
_entity_poly.pdbx_seq_one_letter_code
_entity_poly.pdbx_strand_id
1 'polypeptide(L)'
;MGNRERAGKWLLSVLLWVWTGTLYFFIEVIWKTSHGRPEMISWTMLLLAIILAVPLERFGAELPWEMPLMVQSAVCGVAITVVEFVAGLIINVWLGMGVWDYSAMPGNIMGQVCPQFLAMWMILAAVGIVMLDWMRYTVEGGERPHYKLV
;
A
#
# COMPACT_ATOMS: atom_id res chain seq x y z
N MET A 1 26.35 13.67 -3.79
CA MET A 1 25.36 12.97 -4.65
C MET A 1 24.95 13.88 -5.78
N GLY A 2 25.26 13.53 -7.03
CA GLY A 2 25.00 14.35 -8.21
C GLY A 2 23.52 14.39 -8.61
N ASN A 3 23.10 15.42 -9.37
CA ASN A 3 21.70 15.55 -9.81
C ASN A 3 21.18 14.35 -10.62
N ARG A 4 22.06 13.69 -11.40
CA ARG A 4 21.70 12.48 -12.17
C ARG A 4 21.43 11.28 -11.26
N GLU A 5 22.18 11.13 -10.19
CA GLU A 5 22.02 10.04 -9.22
C GLU A 5 20.73 10.19 -8.42
N ARG A 6 20.39 11.43 -7.99
CA ARG A 6 19.10 11.74 -7.34
C ARG A 6 17.92 11.47 -8.27
N ALA A 7 18.04 11.87 -9.55
CA ALA A 7 17.00 11.64 -10.54
C ALA A 7 16.77 10.14 -10.79
N GLY A 8 17.85 9.33 -10.84
CA GLY A 8 17.75 7.88 -10.98
C GLY A 8 17.04 7.20 -9.82
N LYS A 9 17.38 7.57 -8.58
CA LYS A 9 16.73 7.04 -7.38
C LYS A 9 15.25 7.42 -7.30
N TRP A 10 14.91 8.66 -7.66
CA TRP A 10 13.52 9.10 -7.69
C TRP A 10 12.71 8.37 -8.78
N LEU A 11 13.29 8.19 -9.96
CA LEU A 11 12.65 7.43 -11.03
C LEU A 11 12.37 5.99 -10.61
N LEU A 12 13.33 5.33 -9.95
CA LEU A 12 13.13 3.98 -9.43
C LEU A 12 11.97 3.94 -8.42
N SER A 13 11.90 4.89 -7.47
CA SER A 13 10.77 4.96 -6.53
C SER A 13 9.43 5.08 -7.27
N VAL A 14 9.31 5.97 -8.25
CA VAL A 14 8.08 6.12 -9.04
C VAL A 14 7.72 4.82 -9.76
N LEU A 15 8.69 4.15 -10.37
CA LEU A 15 8.46 2.85 -11.04
C LEU A 15 7.99 1.78 -10.06
N LEU A 16 8.57 1.73 -8.85
CA LEU A 16 8.16 0.81 -7.80
C LEU A 16 6.73 1.11 -7.31
N TRP A 17 6.34 2.37 -7.16
CA TRP A 17 4.96 2.73 -6.80
C TRP A 17 3.95 2.31 -7.85
N VAL A 18 4.23 2.61 -9.13
CA VAL A 18 3.36 2.24 -10.24
C VAL A 18 3.25 0.71 -10.35
N TRP A 19 4.37 0.01 -10.23
CA TRP A 19 4.41 -1.46 -10.30
C TRP A 19 3.61 -2.10 -9.14
N THR A 20 3.87 -1.66 -7.90
CA THR A 20 3.18 -2.18 -6.71
C THR A 20 1.69 -1.87 -6.74
N GLY A 21 1.33 -0.63 -7.08
CA GLY A 21 -0.07 -0.22 -7.19
C GLY A 21 -0.82 -1.00 -8.28
N THR A 22 -0.16 -1.25 -9.42
CA THR A 22 -0.74 -2.05 -10.50
C THR A 22 -0.92 -3.51 -10.07
N LEU A 23 0.06 -4.09 -9.39
CA LEU A 23 -0.04 -5.46 -8.86
C LEU A 23 -1.21 -5.58 -7.87
N TYR A 24 -1.32 -4.65 -6.92
CA TYR A 24 -2.44 -4.62 -5.99
C TYR A 24 -3.78 -4.44 -6.71
N PHE A 25 -3.86 -3.56 -7.69
CA PHE A 25 -5.08 -3.36 -8.49
C PHE A 25 -5.55 -4.65 -9.18
N PHE A 26 -4.63 -5.45 -9.72
CA PHE A 26 -4.99 -6.76 -10.28
C PHE A 26 -5.51 -7.73 -9.22
N ILE A 27 -4.93 -7.74 -8.01
CA ILE A 27 -5.46 -8.53 -6.89
C ILE A 27 -6.88 -8.09 -6.56
N GLU A 28 -7.14 -6.80 -6.49
CA GLU A 28 -8.46 -6.21 -6.25
C GLU A 28 -9.48 -6.61 -7.34
N VAL A 29 -9.08 -6.54 -8.62
CA VAL A 29 -9.92 -6.95 -9.75
C VAL A 29 -10.31 -8.42 -9.63
N ILE A 30 -9.34 -9.30 -9.35
CA ILE A 30 -9.59 -10.74 -9.15
C ILE A 30 -10.53 -10.94 -7.96
N TRP A 31 -10.27 -10.27 -6.84
CA TRP A 31 -11.09 -10.38 -5.64
C TRP A 31 -12.55 -9.97 -5.91
N LYS A 32 -12.78 -8.78 -6.45
CA LYS A 32 -14.12 -8.26 -6.73
C LYS A 32 -14.87 -9.12 -7.75
N THR A 33 -14.19 -9.57 -8.81
CA THR A 33 -14.79 -10.46 -9.82
C THR A 33 -15.17 -11.81 -9.22
N SER A 34 -14.32 -12.41 -8.40
CA SER A 34 -14.59 -13.70 -7.75
C SER A 34 -15.71 -13.64 -6.71
N HIS A 35 -15.96 -12.46 -6.13
CA HIS A 35 -17.06 -12.23 -5.17
C HIS A 35 -18.32 -11.65 -5.83
N GLY A 36 -18.39 -11.64 -7.16
CA GLY A 36 -19.58 -11.20 -7.92
C GLY A 36 -19.86 -9.70 -7.83
N ARG A 37 -18.81 -8.89 -7.66
CA ARG A 37 -18.90 -7.40 -7.56
C ARG A 37 -18.06 -6.69 -8.62
N PRO A 38 -18.07 -7.11 -9.91
CA PRO A 38 -17.24 -6.47 -10.94
C PRO A 38 -17.63 -5.00 -11.19
N GLU A 39 -18.87 -4.60 -10.89
CA GLU A 39 -19.36 -3.22 -10.99
C GLU A 39 -18.65 -2.25 -10.03
N MET A 40 -18.04 -2.77 -8.97
CA MET A 40 -17.27 -1.96 -8.01
C MET A 40 -15.80 -1.76 -8.42
N ILE A 41 -15.38 -2.28 -9.59
CA ILE A 41 -14.04 -2.06 -10.11
C ILE A 41 -14.00 -0.64 -10.71
N SER A 42 -13.08 0.18 -10.20
CA SER A 42 -12.93 1.57 -10.63
C SER A 42 -11.46 1.90 -10.91
N TRP A 43 -11.20 2.72 -11.92
CA TRP A 43 -9.84 3.23 -12.20
C TRP A 43 -9.29 4.08 -11.04
N THR A 44 -10.16 4.65 -10.20
CA THR A 44 -9.73 5.36 -8.98
C THR A 44 -9.00 4.45 -8.01
N MET A 45 -9.32 3.14 -8.01
CA MET A 45 -8.61 2.14 -7.21
C MET A 45 -7.16 1.95 -7.67
N LEU A 46 -6.89 2.04 -8.97
CA LEU A 46 -5.52 2.00 -9.47
C LEU A 46 -4.72 3.21 -8.98
N LEU A 47 -5.29 4.42 -9.07
CA LEU A 47 -4.63 5.62 -8.55
C LEU A 47 -4.41 5.55 -7.04
N LEU A 48 -5.43 5.13 -6.30
CA LEU A 48 -5.31 4.95 -4.85
C LEU A 48 -4.23 3.92 -4.51
N ALA A 49 -4.20 2.78 -5.20
CA ALA A 49 -3.19 1.74 -4.99
C ALA A 49 -1.75 2.25 -5.24
N ILE A 50 -1.55 3.09 -6.27
CA ILE A 50 -0.25 3.73 -6.52
C ILE A 50 0.11 4.71 -5.39
N ILE A 51 -0.85 5.49 -4.90
CA ILE A 51 -0.64 6.40 -3.76
C ILE A 51 -0.31 5.62 -2.48
N LEU A 52 -1.00 4.51 -2.23
CA LEU A 52 -0.75 3.65 -1.07
C LEU A 52 0.61 2.93 -1.12
N ALA A 53 1.18 2.74 -2.31
CA ALA A 53 2.52 2.20 -2.47
C ALA A 53 3.61 3.18 -2.00
N VAL A 54 3.33 4.50 -1.94
CA VAL A 54 4.29 5.51 -1.48
C VAL A 54 4.71 5.30 -0.02
N PRO A 55 3.78 5.28 0.98
CA PRO A 55 4.17 5.00 2.35
C PRO A 55 4.81 3.61 2.50
N LEU A 56 4.35 2.62 1.76
CA LEU A 56 4.89 1.27 1.81
C LEU A 56 6.38 1.23 1.43
N GLU A 57 6.77 1.88 0.35
CA GLU A 57 8.15 1.95 -0.11
C GLU A 57 9.01 2.86 0.76
N ARG A 58 8.45 4.00 1.19
CA ARG A 58 9.19 4.97 2.01
C ARG A 58 9.49 4.43 3.41
N PHE A 59 8.53 3.82 4.07
CA PHE A 59 8.75 3.25 5.40
C PHE A 59 9.72 2.07 5.34
N GLY A 60 9.64 1.19 4.33
CA GLY A 60 10.63 0.13 4.15
C GLY A 60 12.05 0.67 3.97
N ALA A 61 12.22 1.76 3.19
CA ALA A 61 13.53 2.34 2.90
C ALA A 61 14.10 3.21 4.04
N GLU A 62 13.27 3.77 4.92
CA GLU A 62 13.67 4.74 5.94
C GLU A 62 13.72 4.17 7.36
N LEU A 63 12.98 3.07 7.62
CA LEU A 63 12.99 2.44 8.94
C LEU A 63 14.25 1.59 9.14
N PRO A 64 14.81 1.59 10.37
CA PRO A 64 16.03 0.84 10.62
C PRO A 64 15.80 -0.67 10.60
N TRP A 65 16.79 -1.43 10.13
CA TRP A 65 16.77 -2.89 10.07
C TRP A 65 16.56 -3.57 11.43
N GLU A 66 16.95 -2.89 12.51
CA GLU A 66 16.77 -3.37 13.89
C GLU A 66 15.31 -3.38 14.33
N MET A 67 14.46 -2.58 13.66
CA MET A 67 13.03 -2.55 13.96
C MET A 67 12.38 -3.84 13.47
N PRO A 68 11.66 -4.57 14.33
CA PRO A 68 10.98 -5.79 13.91
C PRO A 68 10.04 -5.56 12.72
N LEU A 69 10.04 -6.48 11.76
CA LEU A 69 9.17 -6.40 10.57
C LEU A 69 7.69 -6.25 10.94
N MET A 70 7.25 -6.90 12.02
CA MET A 70 5.88 -6.76 12.52
C MET A 70 5.56 -5.32 12.95
N VAL A 71 6.53 -4.61 13.54
CA VAL A 71 6.34 -3.20 13.93
C VAL A 71 6.33 -2.31 12.69
N GLN A 72 7.25 -2.52 11.76
CA GLN A 72 7.29 -1.80 10.49
C GLN A 72 5.96 -1.98 9.73
N SER A 73 5.47 -3.20 9.62
CA SER A 73 4.21 -3.52 8.94
C SER A 73 2.99 -2.93 9.65
N ALA A 74 2.99 -2.88 10.99
CA ALA A 74 1.92 -2.24 11.76
C ALA A 74 1.89 -0.73 11.52
N VAL A 75 3.03 -0.05 11.58
CA VAL A 75 3.15 1.39 11.29
C VAL A 75 2.68 1.69 9.86
N CYS A 76 3.14 0.90 8.89
CA CYS A 76 2.77 1.04 7.49
C CYS A 76 1.28 0.77 7.28
N GLY A 77 0.72 -0.28 7.87
CA GLY A 77 -0.70 -0.62 7.79
C GLY A 77 -1.60 0.46 8.34
N VAL A 78 -1.21 1.09 9.47
CA VAL A 78 -1.93 2.26 10.01
C VAL A 78 -1.85 3.45 9.05
N ALA A 79 -0.67 3.75 8.50
CA ALA A 79 -0.52 4.84 7.53
C ALA A 79 -1.38 4.62 6.28
N ILE A 80 -1.39 3.41 5.74
CA ILE A 80 -2.26 3.02 4.61
C ILE A 80 -3.73 3.22 4.96
N THR A 81 -4.17 2.76 6.14
CA THR A 81 -5.56 2.90 6.60
C THR A 81 -5.97 4.38 6.73
N VAL A 82 -5.08 5.25 7.20
CA VAL A 82 -5.34 6.70 7.26
C VAL A 82 -5.52 7.29 5.85
N VAL A 83 -4.66 6.92 4.91
CA VAL A 83 -4.78 7.37 3.51
C VAL A 83 -6.06 6.82 2.87
N GLU A 84 -6.38 5.54 3.10
CA GLU A 84 -7.62 4.91 2.63
C GLU A 84 -8.86 5.63 3.20
N PHE A 85 -8.84 5.98 4.48
CA PHE A 85 -9.94 6.73 5.10
C PHE A 85 -10.16 8.08 4.43
N VAL A 86 -9.10 8.87 4.27
CA VAL A 86 -9.18 10.18 3.61
C VAL A 86 -9.66 10.04 2.16
N ALA A 87 -9.10 9.07 1.43
CA ALA A 87 -9.54 8.77 0.07
C ALA A 87 -11.01 8.35 0.01
N GLY A 88 -11.47 7.54 0.96
CA GLY A 88 -12.86 7.12 1.09
C GLY A 88 -13.82 8.28 1.33
N LEU A 89 -13.44 9.22 2.18
CA LEU A 89 -14.24 10.44 2.39
C LEU A 89 -14.35 11.26 1.10
N ILE A 90 -13.31 11.31 0.28
CA ILE A 90 -13.33 12.04 -1.00
C ILE A 90 -14.12 11.23 -2.05
N ILE A 91 -13.76 10.00 -2.29
CA ILE A 91 -14.24 9.19 -3.42
C ILE A 91 -15.67 8.69 -3.17
N ASN A 92 -15.93 8.11 -2.00
CA ASN A 92 -17.23 7.48 -1.72
C ASN A 92 -18.24 8.45 -1.13
N VAL A 93 -17.82 9.34 -0.19
CA VAL A 93 -18.75 10.23 0.49
C VAL A 93 -18.96 11.51 -0.30
N TRP A 94 -17.91 12.22 -0.67
CA TRP A 94 -18.03 13.52 -1.35
C TRP A 94 -18.40 13.37 -2.84
N LEU A 95 -17.70 12.48 -3.57
CA LEU A 95 -17.97 12.25 -5.00
C LEU A 95 -19.08 11.21 -5.24
N GLY A 96 -19.53 10.50 -4.22
CA GLY A 96 -20.63 9.52 -4.32
C GLY A 96 -20.34 8.33 -5.21
N MET A 97 -19.07 7.96 -5.41
CA MET A 97 -18.69 6.91 -6.37
C MET A 97 -18.95 5.48 -5.86
N GLY A 98 -19.07 5.27 -4.54
CA GLY A 98 -19.38 3.96 -3.97
C GLY A 98 -18.40 2.84 -4.34
N VAL A 99 -17.11 3.16 -4.44
CA VAL A 99 -16.07 2.21 -4.88
C VAL A 99 -15.88 1.08 -3.87
N TRP A 100 -16.03 1.38 -2.58
CA TRP A 100 -16.13 0.40 -1.48
C TRP A 100 -17.03 0.92 -0.38
N ASP A 101 -17.55 0.00 0.42
CA ASP A 101 -18.38 0.29 1.59
C ASP A 101 -18.20 -0.81 2.65
N TYR A 102 -17.68 -0.42 3.80
CA TYR A 102 -17.49 -1.30 4.96
C TYR A 102 -18.57 -1.09 6.05
N SER A 103 -19.68 -0.43 5.74
CA SER A 103 -20.73 -0.12 6.73
C SER A 103 -21.28 -1.36 7.42
N ALA A 104 -21.29 -2.51 6.75
CA ALA A 104 -21.70 -3.79 7.32
C ALA A 104 -20.63 -4.46 8.21
N MET A 105 -19.40 -3.94 8.23
CA MET A 105 -18.30 -4.53 8.99
C MET A 105 -18.26 -3.99 10.41
N PRO A 106 -18.09 -4.88 11.44
CA PRO A 106 -18.00 -4.43 12.82
C PRO A 106 -16.80 -3.51 13.06
N GLY A 107 -17.02 -2.43 13.80
CA GLY A 107 -15.99 -1.45 14.15
C GLY A 107 -15.58 -0.54 13.00
N ASN A 108 -16.35 -0.47 11.90
CA ASN A 108 -16.06 0.45 10.81
C ASN A 108 -16.16 1.92 11.26
N ILE A 109 -15.41 2.77 10.57
CA ILE A 109 -15.47 4.22 10.73
C ILE A 109 -16.05 4.80 9.44
N MET A 110 -17.29 5.30 9.54
CA MET A 110 -18.03 5.91 8.43
C MET A 110 -18.14 5.02 7.17
N GLY A 111 -18.05 3.69 7.32
CA GLY A 111 -18.04 2.76 6.19
C GLY A 111 -16.78 2.78 5.33
N GLN A 112 -15.76 3.58 5.68
CA GLN A 112 -14.59 3.78 4.83
C GLN A 112 -13.41 2.91 5.23
N VAL A 113 -13.24 2.62 6.53
CA VAL A 113 -12.21 1.72 7.07
C VAL A 113 -12.77 0.85 8.18
N CYS A 114 -12.15 -0.30 8.44
CA CYS A 114 -12.52 -1.18 9.55
C CYS A 114 -11.31 -1.98 10.06
N PRO A 115 -11.37 -2.51 11.31
CA PRO A 115 -10.26 -3.24 11.92
C PRO A 115 -9.81 -4.47 11.11
N GLN A 116 -10.72 -5.15 10.42
CA GLN A 116 -10.43 -6.33 9.62
C GLN A 116 -9.53 -5.99 8.42
N PHE A 117 -9.82 -4.88 7.74
CA PHE A 117 -8.98 -4.40 6.63
C PHE A 117 -7.70 -3.76 7.12
N LEU A 118 -7.67 -3.10 8.29
CA LEU A 118 -6.43 -2.69 8.93
C LEU A 118 -5.48 -3.88 9.16
N ALA A 119 -5.99 -4.99 9.71
CA ALA A 119 -5.19 -6.20 9.90
C ALA A 119 -4.68 -6.77 8.55
N MET A 120 -5.52 -6.76 7.52
CA MET A 120 -5.12 -7.16 6.16
C MET A 120 -4.02 -6.23 5.60
N TRP A 121 -4.14 -4.92 5.79
CA TRP A 121 -3.11 -3.96 5.39
C TRP A 121 -1.77 -4.20 6.09
N MET A 122 -1.78 -4.58 7.38
CA MET A 122 -0.54 -4.94 8.09
C MET A 122 0.13 -6.17 7.46
N ILE A 123 -0.63 -7.20 7.10
CA ILE A 123 -0.10 -8.40 6.44
C ILE A 123 0.46 -8.05 5.06
N LEU A 124 -0.30 -7.30 4.25
CA LEU A 124 0.14 -6.87 2.93
C LEU A 124 1.36 -5.94 3.00
N ALA A 125 1.44 -5.09 4.03
CA ALA A 125 2.58 -4.24 4.26
C ALA A 125 3.85 -5.05 4.55
N ALA A 126 3.78 -6.11 5.37
CA ALA A 126 4.93 -6.98 5.62
C ALA A 126 5.47 -7.60 4.31
N VAL A 127 4.58 -8.14 3.48
CA VAL A 127 4.94 -8.70 2.17
C VAL A 127 5.51 -7.62 1.25
N GLY A 128 4.84 -6.46 1.19
CA GLY A 128 5.23 -5.35 0.32
C GLY A 128 6.59 -4.74 0.69
N ILE A 129 6.88 -4.55 1.98
CA ILE A 129 8.18 -4.07 2.47
C ILE A 129 9.28 -5.02 2.00
N VAL A 130 9.16 -6.31 2.31
CA VAL A 130 10.15 -7.32 1.90
C VAL A 130 10.36 -7.31 0.38
N MET A 131 9.29 -7.32 -0.38
CA MET A 131 9.34 -7.32 -1.84
C MET A 131 10.04 -6.07 -2.39
N LEU A 132 9.67 -4.88 -1.91
CA LEU A 132 10.22 -3.61 -2.38
C LEU A 132 11.69 -3.45 -2.02
N ASP A 133 12.11 -3.85 -0.83
CA ASP A 133 13.51 -3.83 -0.40
C ASP A 133 14.38 -4.76 -1.27
N TRP A 134 13.89 -5.97 -1.56
CA TRP A 134 14.60 -6.88 -2.45
C TRP A 134 14.68 -6.35 -3.89
N MET A 135 13.61 -5.74 -4.40
CA MET A 135 13.61 -5.11 -5.73
C MET A 135 14.59 -3.94 -5.77
N ARG A 136 14.60 -3.10 -4.76
CA ARG A 136 15.54 -1.98 -4.66
C ARG A 136 16.98 -2.48 -4.57
N TYR A 137 17.25 -3.49 -3.73
CA TYR A 137 18.57 -4.11 -3.61
C TYR A 137 19.06 -4.68 -4.94
N THR A 138 18.21 -5.34 -5.72
CA THR A 138 18.61 -5.91 -7.00
C THR A 138 18.95 -4.86 -8.07
N VAL A 139 18.38 -3.65 -7.97
CA VAL A 139 18.60 -2.56 -8.95
C VAL A 139 19.72 -1.62 -8.50
N GLU A 140 19.72 -1.21 -7.25
CA GLU A 140 20.66 -0.21 -6.71
C GLU A 140 21.88 -0.84 -6.01
N GLY A 141 21.79 -2.11 -5.61
CA GLY A 141 22.75 -2.73 -4.71
C GLY A 141 22.62 -2.18 -3.28
N GLY A 142 23.70 -2.17 -2.53
CA GLY A 142 23.74 -1.68 -1.16
C GLY A 142 23.69 -2.80 -0.13
N GLU A 143 23.09 -2.56 1.01
CA GLU A 143 22.93 -3.54 2.08
C GLU A 143 21.87 -4.56 1.70
N ARG A 144 22.22 -5.85 1.89
CA ARG A 144 21.28 -6.95 1.61
C ARG A 144 20.12 -6.91 2.60
N PRO A 145 18.87 -6.97 2.13
CA PRO A 145 17.71 -7.01 3.03
C PRO A 145 17.81 -8.14 4.05
N HIS A 146 17.63 -7.80 5.32
CA HIS A 146 17.59 -8.72 6.44
C HIS A 146 16.57 -8.22 7.47
N TYR A 147 15.81 -9.13 8.04
CA TYR A 147 14.69 -8.74 8.90
C TYR A 147 14.76 -9.46 10.24
N LYS A 148 14.52 -8.70 11.30
CA LYS A 148 14.13 -9.20 12.58
C LYS A 148 12.61 -9.36 12.58
N LEU A 149 12.09 -10.56 12.82
CA LEU A 149 10.63 -10.79 12.71
C LEU A 149 9.87 -10.17 13.89
N VAL A 150 10.43 -10.32 15.10
CA VAL A 150 9.85 -9.89 16.39
C VAL A 150 10.88 -9.17 17.20
#